data_fc08334c5b424ad4f2f0f4ec8bb7eb4e
#
_entry.id   fc08334c5b424ad4f2f0f4ec8bb7eb4e
#
_cell.length_a   1.000
_cell.length_b   1.000
_cell.length_c   1.000
_cell.angle_alpha   90.00
_cell.angle_beta   90.00
_cell.angle_gamma   90.00
#
_symmetry.space_group_name_H-M   'P 1'
#
loop_
_entity.id
_entity.type
_entity.pdbx_description
1 polymer ?
#
loop_
_entity_poly.entity_id
_entity_poly.type
_entity_poly.pdbx_seq_one_letter_code
_entity_poly.pdbx_strand_id
1 'polypeptide(L)'
;MRYLALYAVIVALVWVLYVRRRRRIHREHARQLQQSLEAGLTEPPSLHPVIDPVRCLGSSSCVSACPEQALGIVNGKAVLVNAAACIGHGACHAACPVDAIKLVFGTAKRGIDIPDVTPEFESNVPGLFIAGELGGM
;
A
#
# COMPACT_ATOMS: atom_id res chain seq x y z
N MET A 1 -47.41 -10.68 8.66
CA MET A 1 -47.12 -9.58 7.69
C MET A 1 -46.39 -8.40 8.33
N ARG A 2 -46.81 -7.91 9.51
CA ARG A 2 -46.17 -6.74 10.19
C ARG A 2 -44.69 -6.95 10.54
N TYR A 3 -44.30 -8.14 10.99
CA TYR A 3 -42.88 -8.47 11.33
C TYR A 3 -41.98 -8.57 10.10
N LEU A 4 -42.48 -9.02 8.95
CA LEU A 4 -41.73 -9.07 7.70
C LEU A 4 -41.41 -7.67 7.19
N ALA A 5 -42.38 -6.73 7.31
CA ALA A 5 -42.14 -5.34 6.93
C ALA A 5 -41.07 -4.68 7.84
N LEU A 6 -41.14 -4.90 9.14
CA LEU A 6 -40.18 -4.40 10.11
C LEU A 6 -38.76 -4.95 9.82
N TYR A 7 -38.65 -6.25 9.56
CA TYR A 7 -37.39 -6.89 9.20
C TYR A 7 -36.80 -6.30 7.92
N ALA A 8 -37.62 -6.13 6.87
CA ALA A 8 -37.19 -5.54 5.62
C ALA A 8 -36.66 -4.10 5.80
N VAL A 9 -37.32 -3.29 6.64
CA VAL A 9 -36.86 -1.93 6.95
C VAL A 9 -35.51 -1.94 7.67
N ILE A 10 -35.31 -2.83 8.65
CA ILE A 10 -34.04 -2.93 9.38
C ILE A 10 -32.91 -3.33 8.43
N VAL A 11 -33.16 -4.34 7.59
CA VAL A 11 -32.14 -4.81 6.60
C VAL A 11 -31.81 -3.69 5.62
N ALA A 12 -32.81 -2.97 5.11
CA ALA A 12 -32.59 -1.84 4.21
C ALA A 12 -31.78 -0.71 4.89
N LEU A 13 -32.10 -0.39 6.14
CA LEU A 13 -31.37 0.61 6.92
C LEU A 13 -29.89 0.23 7.09
N VAL A 14 -29.64 -1.01 7.54
CA VAL A 14 -28.26 -1.54 7.71
C VAL A 14 -27.53 -1.50 6.39
N TRP A 15 -28.16 -1.92 5.30
CA TRP A 15 -27.54 -1.88 3.97
C TRP A 15 -27.21 -0.46 3.51
N VAL A 16 -28.12 0.50 3.70
CA VAL A 16 -27.89 1.92 3.37
C VAL A 16 -26.74 2.49 4.20
N LEU A 17 -26.70 2.22 5.51
CA LEU A 17 -25.62 2.67 6.38
C LEU A 17 -24.26 2.06 5.96
N TYR A 18 -24.25 0.77 5.64
CA TYR A 18 -23.06 0.08 5.14
C TYR A 18 -22.54 0.70 3.84
N VAL A 19 -23.43 0.91 2.85
CA VAL A 19 -23.07 1.51 1.57
C VAL A 19 -22.55 2.94 1.74
N ARG A 20 -23.22 3.74 2.60
CA ARG A 20 -22.79 5.12 2.91
C ARG A 20 -21.41 5.14 3.54
N ARG A 21 -21.16 4.26 4.54
CA ARG A 21 -19.84 4.13 5.19
C ARG A 21 -18.77 3.74 4.19
N ARG A 22 -19.02 2.73 3.36
CA ARG A 22 -18.09 2.26 2.34
C ARG A 22 -17.75 3.37 1.34
N ARG A 23 -18.76 4.10 0.84
CA ARG A 23 -18.54 5.23 -0.08
C ARG A 23 -17.74 6.36 0.55
N ARG A 24 -17.94 6.63 1.85
CA ARG A 24 -17.16 7.65 2.58
C ARG A 24 -15.68 7.28 2.61
N ILE A 25 -15.35 6.06 3.01
CA ILE A 25 -13.97 5.56 3.08
C ILE A 25 -13.29 5.65 1.68
N HIS A 26 -13.98 5.18 0.64
CA HIS A 26 -13.42 5.28 -0.73
C HIS A 26 -13.16 6.73 -1.17
N ARG A 27 -14.02 7.66 -0.79
CA ARG A 27 -13.80 9.09 -1.12
C ARG A 27 -12.63 9.67 -0.34
N GLU A 28 -12.44 9.28 0.89
CA GLU A 28 -11.29 9.70 1.70
C GLU A 28 -9.97 9.20 1.11
N HIS A 29 -9.89 7.94 0.73
CA HIS A 29 -8.72 7.38 0.06
C HIS A 29 -8.42 8.10 -1.27
N ALA A 30 -9.44 8.38 -2.06
CA ALA A 30 -9.27 9.11 -3.32
C ALA A 30 -8.76 10.54 -3.09
N ARG A 31 -9.24 11.22 -2.05
CA ARG A 31 -8.75 12.57 -1.67
C ARG A 31 -7.32 12.53 -1.18
N GLN A 32 -6.97 11.56 -0.34
CA GLN A 32 -5.59 11.39 0.13
C GLN A 32 -4.62 11.15 -1.03
N LEU A 33 -5.01 10.30 -1.97
CA LEU A 33 -4.20 10.06 -3.17
C LEU A 33 -4.00 11.36 -3.96
N GLN A 34 -5.06 12.13 -4.16
CA GLN A 34 -4.98 13.39 -4.90
C GLN A 34 -4.09 14.42 -4.19
N GLN A 35 -4.21 14.55 -2.87
CA GLN A 35 -3.36 15.41 -2.06
C GLN A 35 -1.89 14.99 -2.13
N SER A 36 -1.60 13.70 -2.10
CA SER A 36 -0.24 13.18 -2.23
C SER A 36 0.35 13.46 -3.62
N LEU A 37 -0.47 13.38 -4.68
CA LEU A 37 -0.09 13.72 -6.05
C LEU A 37 0.21 15.22 -6.19
N GLU A 38 -0.65 16.08 -5.66
CA GLU A 38 -0.48 17.55 -5.70
C GLU A 38 0.73 18.02 -4.88
N ALA A 39 1.00 17.35 -3.76
CA ALA A 39 2.16 17.63 -2.92
C ALA A 39 3.48 17.05 -3.47
N GLY A 40 3.44 16.26 -4.55
CA GLY A 40 4.61 15.58 -5.10
C GLY A 40 5.16 14.45 -4.22
N LEU A 41 4.42 14.03 -3.18
CA LEU A 41 4.80 12.97 -2.23
C LEU A 41 4.41 11.58 -2.75
N THR A 42 4.72 11.32 -4.00
CA THR A 42 4.34 10.07 -4.69
C THR A 42 5.38 8.97 -4.57
N GLU A 43 6.59 9.34 -4.17
CA GLU A 43 7.71 8.40 -4.09
C GLU A 43 8.00 8.02 -2.64
N PRO A 44 7.84 6.74 -2.28
CA PRO A 44 8.20 6.27 -0.96
C PRO A 44 9.72 6.30 -0.76
N PRO A 45 10.19 6.62 0.46
CA PRO A 45 11.63 6.77 0.74
C PRO A 45 12.37 5.43 0.84
N SER A 46 11.65 4.32 0.93
CA SER A 46 12.20 3.00 1.25
C SER A 46 11.55 1.89 0.42
N LEU A 47 11.66 0.65 0.90
CA LEU A 47 10.95 -0.51 0.38
C LEU A 47 9.44 -0.22 0.35
N HIS A 48 8.78 -0.46 -0.79
CA HIS A 48 7.37 -0.13 -0.94
C HIS A 48 6.61 -1.15 -1.80
N PRO A 49 5.28 -1.25 -1.63
CA PRO A 49 4.47 -2.16 -2.41
C PRO A 49 4.20 -1.61 -3.82
N VAL A 50 4.50 -2.41 -4.82
CA VAL A 50 3.98 -2.27 -6.18
C VAL A 50 2.84 -3.26 -6.35
N ILE A 51 1.67 -2.76 -6.73
CA ILE A 51 0.43 -3.53 -6.78
C ILE A 51 0.08 -3.80 -8.23
N ASP A 52 -0.07 -5.08 -8.57
CA ASP A 52 -0.56 -5.49 -9.87
C ASP A 52 -2.10 -5.27 -9.94
N PRO A 53 -2.58 -4.33 -10.76
CA PRO A 53 -4.00 -4.02 -10.83
C PRO A 53 -4.82 -5.15 -11.47
N VAL A 54 -4.20 -6.02 -12.26
CA VAL A 54 -4.88 -7.15 -12.91
C VAL A 54 -5.17 -8.23 -11.87
N ARG A 55 -4.19 -8.57 -11.03
CA ARG A 55 -4.33 -9.59 -9.99
C ARG A 55 -5.11 -9.11 -8.77
N CYS A 56 -5.10 -7.81 -8.48
CA CYS A 56 -5.72 -7.25 -7.28
C CYS A 56 -7.26 -7.41 -7.31
N LEU A 57 -7.82 -8.04 -6.29
CA LEU A 57 -9.27 -8.21 -6.10
C LEU A 57 -9.93 -7.10 -5.28
N GLY A 58 -9.16 -6.16 -4.73
CA GLY A 58 -9.68 -5.10 -3.87
C GLY A 58 -10.23 -5.59 -2.52
N SER A 59 -9.68 -6.70 -2.00
CA SER A 59 -10.12 -7.33 -0.73
C SER A 59 -9.95 -6.45 0.50
N SER A 60 -9.15 -5.38 0.42
CA SER A 60 -8.77 -4.48 1.51
C SER A 60 -7.89 -5.12 2.61
N SER A 61 -7.49 -6.38 2.50
CA SER A 61 -6.65 -7.06 3.49
C SER A 61 -5.31 -6.33 3.68
N CYS A 62 -4.68 -5.87 2.59
CA CYS A 62 -3.44 -5.10 2.63
C CYS A 62 -3.62 -3.72 3.31
N VAL A 63 -4.78 -3.09 3.15
CA VAL A 63 -5.10 -1.81 3.80
C VAL A 63 -5.24 -2.01 5.32
N SER A 64 -5.95 -3.06 5.73
CA SER A 64 -6.13 -3.38 7.16
C SER A 64 -4.84 -3.85 7.83
N ALA A 65 -3.94 -4.47 7.07
CA ALA A 65 -2.65 -4.95 7.59
C ALA A 65 -1.58 -3.86 7.68
N CYS A 66 -1.79 -2.70 7.05
CA CYS A 66 -0.81 -1.60 7.06
C CYS A 66 -0.98 -0.73 8.31
N PRO A 67 -0.05 -0.75 9.27
CA PRO A 67 -0.15 0.08 10.48
C PRO A 67 -0.04 1.57 10.17
N GLU A 68 0.71 1.93 9.14
CA GLU A 68 0.95 3.32 8.73
C GLU A 68 -0.17 3.89 7.85
N GLN A 69 -1.21 3.11 7.54
CA GLN A 69 -2.33 3.52 6.70
C GLN A 69 -1.89 4.12 5.35
N ALA A 70 -0.76 3.65 4.83
CA ALA A 70 -0.20 4.10 3.55
C ALA A 70 -1.01 3.64 2.34
N LEU A 71 -1.80 2.56 2.49
CA LEU A 71 -2.59 1.95 1.44
C LEU A 71 -4.07 2.31 1.56
N GLY A 72 -4.74 2.41 0.41
CA GLY A 72 -6.18 2.63 0.33
C GLY A 72 -6.81 1.89 -0.83
N ILE A 73 -8.14 1.87 -0.90
CA ILE A 73 -8.87 1.32 -2.05
C ILE A 73 -9.42 2.48 -2.87
N VAL A 74 -9.00 2.55 -4.13
CA VAL A 74 -9.49 3.51 -5.11
C VAL A 74 -9.95 2.74 -6.35
N ASN A 75 -11.14 3.02 -6.84
CA ASN A 75 -11.75 2.30 -7.97
C ASN A 75 -11.74 0.78 -7.85
N GLY A 76 -11.90 0.27 -6.61
CA GLY A 76 -11.94 -1.18 -6.34
C GLY A 76 -10.57 -1.87 -6.34
N LYS A 77 -9.48 -1.14 -6.44
CA LYS A 77 -8.10 -1.64 -6.40
C LYS A 77 -7.34 -1.01 -5.25
N ALA A 78 -6.39 -1.77 -4.69
CA ALA A 78 -5.48 -1.23 -3.70
C ALA A 78 -4.49 -0.27 -4.37
N VAL A 79 -4.21 0.85 -3.71
CA VAL A 79 -3.28 1.90 -4.19
C VAL A 79 -2.51 2.45 -2.99
N LEU A 80 -1.27 2.86 -3.21
CA LEU A 80 -0.49 3.60 -2.23
C LEU A 80 -1.00 5.06 -2.20
N VAL A 81 -1.81 5.39 -1.20
CA VAL A 81 -2.47 6.71 -1.07
C VAL A 81 -1.61 7.72 -0.31
N ASN A 82 -0.71 7.24 0.54
CA ASN A 82 0.25 8.05 1.28
C ASN A 82 1.64 7.40 1.21
N ALA A 83 2.36 7.67 0.13
CA ALA A 83 3.67 7.08 -0.11
C ALA A 83 4.71 7.49 0.96
N ALA A 84 4.62 8.72 1.46
CA ALA A 84 5.54 9.23 2.48
C ALA A 84 5.43 8.52 3.83
N ALA A 85 4.27 7.93 4.14
CA ALA A 85 4.06 7.16 5.37
C ALA A 85 4.53 5.69 5.24
N CYS A 86 4.85 5.23 4.03
CA CYS A 86 5.29 3.85 3.84
C CYS A 86 6.73 3.66 4.30
N ILE A 87 6.94 2.84 5.32
CA ILE A 87 8.27 2.50 5.87
C ILE A 87 8.73 1.08 5.53
N GLY A 88 8.00 0.37 4.66
CA GLY A 88 8.48 -0.89 4.11
C GLY A 88 8.28 -2.14 4.95
N HIS A 89 7.31 -2.18 5.89
CA HIS A 89 7.06 -3.35 6.76
C HIS A 89 6.81 -4.68 6.02
N GLY A 90 6.31 -4.65 4.79
CA GLY A 90 5.94 -5.85 4.05
C GLY A 90 4.64 -6.54 4.49
N ALA A 91 3.97 -6.09 5.55
CA ALA A 91 2.72 -6.68 6.04
C ALA A 91 1.60 -6.73 4.98
N CYS A 92 1.55 -5.74 4.10
CA CYS A 92 0.61 -5.69 2.98
C CYS A 92 0.84 -6.82 1.97
N HIS A 93 2.09 -7.19 1.70
CA HIS A 93 2.44 -8.32 0.84
C HIS A 93 1.98 -9.64 1.48
N ALA A 94 2.34 -9.86 2.75
CA ALA A 94 1.96 -11.07 3.49
C ALA A 94 0.44 -11.25 3.62
N ALA A 95 -0.32 -10.15 3.71
CA ALA A 95 -1.77 -10.17 3.85
C ALA A 95 -2.52 -10.30 2.49
N CYS A 96 -1.83 -10.29 1.36
CA CYS A 96 -2.47 -10.34 0.05
C CYS A 96 -2.89 -11.77 -0.31
N PRO A 97 -4.20 -12.08 -0.44
CA PRO A 97 -4.65 -13.46 -0.68
C PRO A 97 -4.38 -13.96 -2.10
N VAL A 98 -3.94 -13.08 -3.01
CA VAL A 98 -3.73 -13.38 -4.44
C VAL A 98 -2.35 -13.00 -4.95
N ASP A 99 -1.40 -12.73 -4.04
CA ASP A 99 -0.03 -12.31 -4.39
C ASP A 99 0.03 -11.20 -5.44
N ALA A 100 -0.86 -10.21 -5.31
CA ALA A 100 -0.90 -9.07 -6.22
C ALA A 100 0.09 -7.96 -5.83
N ILE A 101 0.83 -8.12 -4.74
CA ILE A 101 1.75 -7.10 -4.21
C ILE A 101 3.18 -7.63 -4.29
N LYS A 102 4.06 -6.83 -4.87
CA LYS A 102 5.51 -7.04 -4.81
C LYS A 102 6.15 -5.90 -4.05
N LEU A 103 7.15 -6.21 -3.24
CA LEU A 103 7.96 -5.20 -2.55
C LEU A 103 9.13 -4.83 -3.45
N VAL A 104 9.30 -3.53 -3.69
CA VAL A 104 10.33 -2.98 -4.57
C VAL A 104 11.09 -1.89 -3.81
N PHE A 105 12.39 -1.83 -4.01
CA PHE A 105 13.23 -0.79 -3.47
C PHE A 105 13.54 0.25 -4.56
N GLY A 106 13.37 1.53 -4.24
CA GLY A 106 13.57 2.61 -5.20
C GLY A 106 12.40 2.80 -6.18
N THR A 107 12.45 3.87 -6.94
CA THR A 107 11.48 4.19 -8.00
C THR A 107 12.22 4.43 -9.32
N ALA A 108 11.50 4.42 -10.45
CA ALA A 108 12.08 4.71 -11.76
C ALA A 108 12.74 6.12 -11.86
N LYS A 109 12.34 7.03 -10.95
CA LYS A 109 12.90 8.39 -10.87
C LYS A 109 13.98 8.55 -9.80
N ARG A 110 13.97 7.69 -8.79
CA ARG A 110 14.99 7.56 -7.74
C ARG A 110 15.57 6.15 -7.80
N GLY A 111 16.22 5.81 -8.88
CA GLY A 111 17.13 4.68 -8.90
C GLY A 111 18.26 5.00 -7.92
N ILE A 112 18.26 4.36 -6.77
CA ILE A 112 19.46 4.28 -5.95
C ILE A 112 20.22 3.11 -6.54
N ASP A 113 21.32 3.40 -7.22
CA ASP A 113 22.28 2.36 -7.57
C ASP A 113 22.81 1.81 -6.24
N ILE A 114 22.31 0.64 -5.86
CA ILE A 114 22.85 -0.08 -4.70
C ILE A 114 24.16 -0.66 -5.16
N PRO A 115 25.28 -0.32 -4.51
CA PRO A 115 26.56 -0.88 -4.89
C PRO A 115 26.55 -2.40 -4.70
N ASP A 116 27.06 -3.12 -5.68
CA ASP A 116 27.32 -4.54 -5.51
C ASP A 116 28.44 -4.70 -4.46
N VAL A 117 28.15 -5.46 -3.41
CA VAL A 117 29.10 -5.75 -2.32
C VAL A 117 29.37 -7.24 -2.27
N THR A 118 30.63 -7.58 -2.03
CA THR A 118 31.05 -8.97 -1.76
C THR A 118 30.59 -9.40 -0.37
N PRO A 119 30.65 -10.71 -0.03
CA PRO A 119 30.36 -11.19 1.33
C PRO A 119 31.24 -10.54 2.41
N GLU A 120 32.40 -10.01 2.05
CA GLU A 120 33.33 -9.27 2.91
C GLU A 120 33.03 -7.76 2.94
N PHE A 121 31.88 -7.33 2.39
CA PHE A 121 31.45 -5.92 2.29
C PHE A 121 32.34 -5.02 1.43
N GLU A 122 33.18 -5.57 0.58
CA GLU A 122 33.95 -4.81 -0.39
C GLU A 122 33.09 -4.47 -1.61
N SER A 123 33.12 -3.21 -2.06
CA SER A 123 32.41 -2.76 -3.25
C SER A 123 33.09 -3.20 -4.54
N ASN A 124 32.52 -2.86 -5.68
CA ASN A 124 33.13 -3.02 -7.00
C ASN A 124 34.41 -2.17 -7.19
N VAL A 125 34.74 -1.29 -6.24
CA VAL A 125 35.98 -0.52 -6.21
C VAL A 125 36.94 -1.16 -5.19
N PRO A 126 38.11 -1.71 -5.61
CA PRO A 126 39.02 -2.35 -4.70
C PRO A 126 39.46 -1.46 -3.53
N GLY A 127 39.41 -2.00 -2.32
CA GLY A 127 39.75 -1.29 -1.09
C GLY A 127 38.65 -0.38 -0.52
N LEU A 128 37.48 -0.30 -1.16
CA LEU A 128 36.33 0.44 -0.64
C LEU A 128 35.31 -0.51 0.00
N PHE A 129 35.18 -0.45 1.31
CA PHE A 129 34.26 -1.27 2.08
C PHE A 129 33.02 -0.47 2.48
N ILE A 130 31.86 -1.11 2.37
CA ILE A 130 30.56 -0.49 2.67
C ILE A 130 29.96 -1.22 3.88
N ALA A 131 29.74 -0.47 4.98
CA ALA A 131 29.12 -0.98 6.18
C ALA A 131 27.80 -0.23 6.47
N GLY A 132 26.82 -0.94 7.02
CA GLY A 132 25.51 -0.39 7.41
C GLY A 132 24.41 -0.67 6.40
N GLU A 133 23.34 0.13 6.41
CA GLU A 133 22.12 -0.09 5.61
C GLU A 133 22.38 -0.20 4.10
N LEU A 134 23.38 0.50 3.58
CA LEU A 134 23.80 0.41 2.18
C LEU A 134 24.45 -0.94 1.83
N GLY A 135 24.98 -1.65 2.81
CA GLY A 135 25.58 -2.98 2.66
C GLY A 135 24.59 -4.13 2.78
N GLY A 136 23.30 -3.86 2.96
CA GLY A 136 22.26 -4.89 3.00
C GLY A 136 22.09 -5.60 4.35
N MET A 137 22.49 -4.97 5.44
CA MET A 137 22.23 -5.44 6.81
C MET A 137 21.03 -4.75 7.44
#